data_33ddfe539f20054fe6e0394cb08e1e78
#
_entry.id   33ddfe539f20054fe6e0394cb08e1e78
#
_cell.length_a   1.000
_cell.length_b   1.000
_cell.length_c   1.000
_cell.angle_alpha   90.00
_cell.angle_beta   90.00
_cell.angle_gamma   90.00
#
_symmetry.space_group_name_H-M   'P 1'
#
loop_
_entity.id
_entity.type
_entity.pdbx_description
1 polymer ?
#
loop_
_entity_poly.entity_id
_entity_poly.type
_entity_poly.pdbx_seq_one_letter_code
_entity_poly.pdbx_strand_id
1 'polypeptide(L)'
;ELWDYNEPNGANEKVSEVILAAQFSNDESTWGRYGNQMHLYYPSVYQDMAGTKRDISGGREFSYVSATEYTMQVFDRVNDSRFWKSFITCYGANDTNGAPTWTKEDIASGYAPAGAKEGDKRFVAGELGLKYIVNNPGDTRYESYVNDPTQNVLKNGVICNTHTYVRYFKSQAHSWNVSSYTGNYYGIIPHKRSVALSKFRDGYRNSIASQFGTRDAIIARSADDVLMIA
;
A
#
# COMPACT_ATOMS: atom_id res chain seq x y z
N GLU A 1 -1.18 -19.87 -4.10
CA GLU A 1 -0.97 -20.67 -2.87
C GLU A 1 0.25 -20.19 -2.08
N LEU A 2 1.44 -20.13 -2.68
CA LEU A 2 2.68 -19.78 -1.97
C LEU A 2 2.60 -18.48 -1.15
N TRP A 3 1.84 -17.50 -1.58
CA TRP A 3 1.73 -16.17 -0.96
C TRP A 3 0.39 -15.90 -0.26
N ASP A 4 -0.48 -16.91 -0.20
CA ASP A 4 -1.85 -16.72 0.29
C ASP A 4 -1.98 -16.82 1.82
N TYR A 5 -1.00 -17.41 2.49
CA TYR A 5 -1.01 -17.62 3.93
C TYR A 5 -0.05 -16.68 4.65
N ASN A 6 -0.43 -16.28 5.86
CA ASN A 6 0.37 -15.39 6.72
C ASN A 6 0.82 -16.08 8.02
N GLU A 7 0.61 -17.39 8.13
CA GLU A 7 0.89 -18.16 9.33
C GLU A 7 2.32 -18.72 9.29
N PRO A 8 3.03 -18.76 10.43
CA PRO A 8 4.30 -19.47 10.52
C PRO A 8 4.07 -20.98 10.36
N ASN A 9 4.97 -21.64 9.70
CA ASN A 9 4.85 -23.08 9.36
C ASN A 9 3.54 -23.44 8.62
N GLY A 10 2.98 -22.47 7.88
CA GLY A 10 1.76 -22.65 7.11
C GLY A 10 1.92 -23.62 5.95
N ALA A 11 0.80 -24.01 5.36
CA ALA A 11 0.80 -24.94 4.23
C ALA A 11 1.62 -24.42 3.04
N ASN A 12 1.69 -23.11 2.85
CA ASN A 12 2.43 -22.46 1.79
C ASN A 12 3.97 -22.65 1.90
N GLU A 13 4.49 -22.81 3.11
CA GLU A 13 5.94 -23.03 3.33
C GLU A 13 6.37 -24.45 3.00
N LYS A 14 5.40 -25.35 2.81
CA LYS A 14 5.60 -26.78 2.51
C LYS A 14 5.24 -27.15 1.07
N VAL A 15 4.93 -26.16 0.22
CA VAL A 15 4.63 -26.46 -1.19
C VAL A 15 5.87 -26.88 -1.94
N SER A 16 5.70 -27.79 -2.90
CA SER A 16 6.81 -28.34 -3.71
C SER A 16 7.51 -27.29 -4.60
N GLU A 17 6.94 -26.10 -4.73
CA GLU A 17 7.57 -24.99 -5.42
C GLU A 17 8.79 -24.44 -4.67
N VAL A 18 8.84 -24.55 -3.35
CA VAL A 18 9.95 -24.06 -2.53
C VAL A 18 11.10 -25.06 -2.58
N ILE A 19 12.25 -24.63 -3.12
CA ILE A 19 13.47 -25.43 -3.17
C ILE A 19 14.34 -25.19 -1.94
N LEU A 20 14.48 -23.91 -1.56
CA LEU A 20 15.29 -23.48 -0.43
C LEU A 20 14.65 -22.29 0.27
N ALA A 21 14.52 -22.37 1.57
CA ALA A 21 14.10 -21.28 2.42
C ALA A 21 14.96 -21.17 3.68
N ALA A 22 15.19 -19.96 4.16
CA ALA A 22 15.66 -19.74 5.52
C ALA A 22 14.43 -19.88 6.43
N GLN A 23 14.47 -20.85 7.32
CA GLN A 23 13.35 -21.22 8.17
C GLN A 23 13.28 -20.31 9.40
N PHE A 24 12.11 -19.83 9.70
CA PHE A 24 11.77 -19.07 10.90
C PHE A 24 10.55 -19.66 11.58
N SER A 25 10.27 -19.20 12.77
CA SER A 25 9.07 -19.55 13.52
C SER A 25 8.65 -18.39 14.42
N ASN A 26 7.59 -18.57 15.19
CA ASN A 26 7.13 -17.59 16.18
C ASN A 26 7.89 -17.66 17.52
N ASP A 27 8.99 -18.37 17.58
CA ASP A 27 9.80 -18.51 18.80
C ASP A 27 10.92 -17.45 18.84
N GLU A 28 10.66 -16.35 19.53
CA GLU A 28 11.64 -15.28 19.75
C GLU A 28 12.87 -15.76 20.55
N SER A 29 12.75 -16.81 21.34
CA SER A 29 13.86 -17.34 22.13
C SER A 29 14.93 -17.98 21.24
N THR A 30 14.50 -18.59 20.16
CA THR A 30 15.38 -19.22 19.16
C THR A 30 15.93 -18.21 18.16
N TRP A 31 15.09 -17.32 17.63
CA TRP A 31 15.44 -16.44 16.50
C TRP A 31 15.86 -15.05 16.92
N GLY A 32 15.80 -14.77 18.22
CA GLY A 32 16.10 -13.46 18.77
C GLY A 32 15.05 -12.42 18.41
N ARG A 33 15.29 -11.19 18.86
CA ARG A 33 14.36 -10.07 18.82
C ARG A 33 13.75 -9.76 17.46
N TYR A 34 14.40 -10.12 16.38
CA TYR A 34 14.04 -9.62 15.07
C TYR A 34 13.43 -10.66 14.14
N GLY A 35 13.81 -11.93 14.25
CA GLY A 35 13.36 -12.99 13.36
C GLY A 35 13.55 -12.60 11.89
N ASN A 36 12.59 -12.95 11.03
CA ASN A 36 12.59 -12.52 9.64
C ASN A 36 12.04 -11.08 9.52
N GLN A 37 12.89 -10.13 9.13
CA GLN A 37 12.51 -8.72 9.01
C GLN A 37 11.99 -8.29 7.64
N MET A 38 11.86 -9.18 6.67
CA MET A 38 11.43 -8.81 5.31
C MET A 38 10.07 -8.12 5.29
N HIS A 39 9.18 -8.48 6.21
CA HIS A 39 7.84 -7.87 6.32
C HIS A 39 7.86 -6.37 6.66
N LEU A 40 8.99 -5.81 7.12
CA LEU A 40 9.14 -4.40 7.49
C LEU A 40 9.49 -3.50 6.29
N TYR A 41 10.17 -4.06 5.28
CA TYR A 41 10.85 -3.26 4.26
C TYR A 41 9.90 -2.72 3.20
N TYR A 42 8.85 -3.47 2.87
CA TYR A 42 7.97 -3.21 1.75
C TYR A 42 6.67 -2.44 2.07
N PRO A 43 6.14 -2.44 3.30
CA PRO A 43 4.90 -1.72 3.59
C PRO A 43 5.05 -0.22 3.36
N SER A 44 4.00 0.38 2.79
CA SER A 44 3.84 1.83 2.74
C SER A 44 3.59 2.40 4.14
N VAL A 45 4.00 3.63 4.37
CA VAL A 45 3.70 4.37 5.61
C VAL A 45 2.25 4.86 5.55
N TYR A 46 1.30 3.97 5.77
CA TYR A 46 -0.13 4.25 5.66
C TYR A 46 -0.72 4.86 6.93
N GLN A 47 -0.17 4.55 8.09
CA GLN A 47 -0.72 4.91 9.41
C GLN A 47 -0.61 6.40 9.76
N ASP A 48 0.16 7.18 9.01
CA ASP A 48 0.28 8.63 9.21
C ASP A 48 -0.90 9.40 8.57
N MET A 49 -1.74 8.71 7.80
CA MET A 49 -2.89 9.34 7.17
C MET A 49 -4.03 9.44 8.20
N ALA A 50 -4.68 10.60 8.24
CA ALA A 50 -5.81 10.82 9.13
C ALA A 50 -6.92 9.76 8.90
N GLY A 51 -7.35 9.09 9.95
CA GLY A 51 -8.34 8.00 9.88
C GLY A 51 -7.73 6.60 9.73
N THR A 52 -6.40 6.50 9.68
CA THR A 52 -5.69 5.21 9.67
C THR A 52 -4.68 5.13 10.80
N LYS A 53 -4.47 3.95 11.31
CA LYS A 53 -3.42 3.62 12.26
C LYS A 53 -2.82 2.26 11.94
N ARG A 54 -1.63 2.01 12.47
CA ARG A 54 -0.96 0.72 12.29
C ARG A 54 -1.83 -0.43 12.78
N ASP A 55 -1.90 -1.49 11.99
CA ASP A 55 -2.55 -2.75 12.34
C ASP A 55 -1.71 -3.96 11.85
N ILE A 56 -2.18 -5.15 12.16
CA ILE A 56 -1.51 -6.37 11.71
C ILE A 56 -1.63 -6.52 10.20
N SER A 57 -2.77 -6.20 9.62
CA SER A 57 -3.04 -6.41 8.19
C SER A 57 -2.23 -5.49 7.29
N GLY A 58 -2.06 -4.24 7.65
CA GLY A 58 -1.25 -3.26 6.91
C GLY A 58 0.27 -3.44 7.13
N GLY A 59 0.64 -4.13 8.18
CA GLY A 59 2.02 -4.38 8.56
C GLY A 59 2.65 -3.24 9.37
N ARG A 60 3.85 -3.48 9.87
CA ARG A 60 4.71 -2.46 10.46
C ARG A 60 5.64 -1.93 9.37
N GLU A 61 5.51 -0.68 9.09
CA GLU A 61 6.19 -0.02 7.98
C GLU A 61 7.55 0.58 8.35
N PHE A 62 8.60 0.12 7.70
CA PHE A 62 9.87 0.85 7.60
C PHE A 62 10.03 1.51 6.23
N SER A 63 9.34 0.96 5.23
CA SER A 63 9.29 1.53 3.88
C SER A 63 10.68 1.79 3.28
N TYR A 64 11.59 0.83 3.45
CA TYR A 64 12.94 0.95 2.89
C TYR A 64 12.99 0.63 1.40
N VAL A 65 12.02 -0.13 0.92
CA VAL A 65 11.94 -0.59 -0.47
C VAL A 65 10.59 -0.21 -1.04
N SER A 66 10.58 0.41 -2.20
CA SER A 66 9.37 0.75 -2.93
C SER A 66 9.44 0.23 -4.37
N ALA A 67 8.28 0.04 -4.98
CA ALA A 67 8.18 -0.35 -6.37
C ALA A 67 8.71 0.76 -7.29
N THR A 68 9.53 0.40 -8.27
CA THR A 68 10.04 1.32 -9.27
C THR A 68 8.98 1.68 -10.31
N GLU A 69 9.22 2.74 -11.06
CA GLU A 69 8.41 3.13 -12.21
C GLU A 69 8.32 1.98 -13.24
N TYR A 70 9.42 1.32 -13.51
CA TYR A 70 9.47 0.15 -14.39
C TYR A 70 8.55 -0.97 -13.89
N THR A 71 8.58 -1.28 -12.60
CA THR A 71 7.68 -2.29 -12.01
C THR A 71 6.21 -1.96 -12.25
N MET A 72 5.85 -0.67 -12.16
CA MET A 72 4.47 -0.24 -12.41
C MET A 72 4.08 -0.35 -13.89
N GLN A 73 5.03 -0.21 -14.81
CA GLN A 73 4.78 -0.24 -16.25
C GLN A 73 4.73 -1.66 -16.82
N VAL A 74 5.53 -2.58 -16.30
CA VAL A 74 5.70 -3.93 -16.87
C VAL A 74 4.45 -4.81 -16.76
N PHE A 75 3.59 -4.55 -15.77
CA PHE A 75 2.36 -5.31 -15.60
C PHE A 75 1.24 -4.82 -16.53
N ASP A 76 0.63 -5.73 -17.25
CA ASP A 76 -0.66 -5.50 -17.90
C ASP A 76 -1.78 -5.53 -16.85
N ARG A 77 -2.08 -4.38 -16.27
CA ARG A 77 -3.05 -4.26 -15.17
C ARG A 77 -4.51 -4.50 -15.57
N VAL A 78 -4.78 -4.63 -16.86
CA VAL A 78 -6.13 -4.94 -17.38
C VAL A 78 -6.34 -6.45 -17.48
N ASN A 79 -5.36 -7.16 -18.05
CA ASN A 79 -5.50 -8.59 -18.36
C ASN A 79 -4.73 -9.48 -17.38
N ASP A 80 -3.82 -8.93 -16.57
CA ASP A 80 -2.99 -9.67 -15.64
C ASP A 80 -3.34 -9.33 -14.18
N SER A 81 -3.95 -10.28 -13.50
CA SER A 81 -4.33 -10.11 -12.09
C SER A 81 -3.15 -10.11 -11.11
N ARG A 82 -1.93 -10.48 -11.56
CA ARG A 82 -0.75 -10.59 -10.69
C ARG A 82 -0.38 -9.27 -10.03
N PHE A 83 -0.58 -8.14 -10.72
CA PHE A 83 -0.36 -6.83 -10.12
C PHE A 83 -1.21 -6.65 -8.87
N TRP A 84 -2.52 -6.84 -8.98
CA TRP A 84 -3.48 -6.63 -7.91
C TRP A 84 -3.33 -7.61 -6.72
N LYS A 85 -2.77 -8.79 -7.00
CA LYS A 85 -2.42 -9.79 -5.97
C LYS A 85 -1.09 -9.52 -5.29
N SER A 86 -0.19 -8.82 -5.98
CA SER A 86 1.17 -8.56 -5.48
C SER A 86 1.32 -7.24 -4.74
N PHE A 87 0.44 -6.28 -5.01
CA PHE A 87 0.56 -4.94 -4.41
C PHE A 87 -0.69 -4.54 -3.64
N ILE A 88 -0.48 -3.89 -2.51
CA ILE A 88 -1.54 -3.30 -1.70
C ILE A 88 -1.77 -1.89 -2.23
N THR A 89 -2.95 -1.66 -2.79
CA THR A 89 -3.35 -0.38 -3.36
C THR A 89 -4.40 0.36 -2.53
N CYS A 90 -4.92 -0.30 -1.50
CA CYS A 90 -5.99 0.24 -0.65
C CYS A 90 -5.77 -0.14 0.81
N TYR A 91 -6.14 0.77 1.71
CA TYR A 91 -6.15 0.55 3.15
C TYR A 91 -7.51 0.99 3.72
N GLY A 92 -8.10 0.17 4.58
CA GLY A 92 -9.32 0.50 5.31
C GLY A 92 -9.08 1.53 6.40
N ALA A 93 -10.08 2.36 6.67
CA ALA A 93 -10.08 3.24 7.82
C ALA A 93 -10.24 2.43 9.10
N ASN A 94 -9.34 2.61 10.06
CA ASN A 94 -9.32 1.89 11.33
C ASN A 94 -9.09 2.81 12.55
N ASP A 95 -9.07 4.14 12.31
CA ASP A 95 -9.04 5.17 13.35
C ASP A 95 -10.07 6.25 13.07
N THR A 96 -11.30 6.01 13.50
CA THR A 96 -12.40 6.95 13.26
C THR A 96 -12.24 8.28 13.98
N ASN A 97 -11.47 8.34 15.07
CA ASN A 97 -11.25 9.59 15.79
C ASN A 97 -10.39 10.55 14.98
N GLY A 98 -9.43 10.02 14.23
CA GLY A 98 -8.56 10.79 13.36
C GLY A 98 -9.11 11.04 11.96
N ALA A 99 -10.30 10.55 11.61
CA ALA A 99 -10.85 10.72 10.26
C ALA A 99 -11.10 12.21 9.95
N PRO A 100 -10.74 12.68 8.73
CA PRO A 100 -11.00 14.04 8.31
C PRO A 100 -12.50 14.33 8.26
N THR A 101 -12.86 15.60 8.45
CA THR A 101 -14.25 16.08 8.44
C THR A 101 -14.52 17.00 7.26
N TRP A 102 -15.78 17.15 6.91
CA TRP A 102 -16.21 18.14 5.93
C TRP A 102 -16.15 19.55 6.53
N THR A 103 -15.56 20.48 5.78
CA THR A 103 -15.54 21.89 6.14
C THR A 103 -16.69 22.64 5.49
N LYS A 104 -16.95 23.87 5.93
CA LYS A 104 -17.92 24.75 5.26
C LYS A 104 -17.56 25.01 3.81
N GLU A 105 -16.27 25.18 3.55
CA GLU A 105 -15.73 25.42 2.22
C GLU A 105 -15.94 24.21 1.30
N ASP A 106 -15.73 23.00 1.80
CA ASP A 106 -15.98 21.76 1.06
C ASP A 106 -17.46 21.65 0.66
N ILE A 107 -18.37 21.96 1.59
CA ILE A 107 -19.82 21.93 1.36
C ILE A 107 -20.22 22.99 0.35
N ALA A 108 -19.78 24.24 0.52
CA ALA A 108 -20.06 25.33 -0.37
C ALA A 108 -19.53 25.11 -1.80
N SER A 109 -18.40 24.41 -1.92
CA SER A 109 -17.79 24.03 -3.20
C SER A 109 -18.44 22.81 -3.86
N GLY A 110 -19.43 22.19 -3.22
CA GLY A 110 -20.08 20.98 -3.73
C GLY A 110 -19.22 19.71 -3.63
N TYR A 111 -18.22 19.72 -2.76
CA TYR A 111 -17.32 18.58 -2.57
C TYR A 111 -17.87 17.52 -1.62
N ALA A 112 -18.71 17.94 -0.70
CA ALA A 112 -19.36 17.05 0.23
C ALA A 112 -20.59 16.35 -0.39
N PRO A 113 -20.92 15.14 0.03
CA PRO A 113 -22.14 14.48 -0.41
C PRO A 113 -23.37 15.27 0.01
N ALA A 114 -24.47 15.11 -0.75
CA ALA A 114 -25.73 15.79 -0.45
C ALA A 114 -26.19 15.49 0.99
N GLY A 115 -26.48 16.52 1.75
CA GLY A 115 -26.92 16.42 3.15
C GLY A 115 -25.79 16.37 4.17
N ALA A 116 -24.52 16.36 3.77
CA ALA A 116 -23.41 16.47 4.68
C ALA A 116 -23.41 17.81 5.43
N LYS A 117 -23.00 17.77 6.69
CA LYS A 117 -22.88 18.93 7.57
C LYS A 117 -21.40 19.17 7.91
N GLU A 118 -21.12 20.43 8.27
CA GLU A 118 -19.81 20.77 8.83
C GLU A 118 -19.51 19.87 10.04
N GLY A 119 -18.31 19.28 10.05
CA GLY A 119 -17.86 18.39 11.11
C GLY A 119 -18.24 16.92 10.91
N ASP A 120 -19.08 16.59 9.94
CA ASP A 120 -19.33 15.18 9.58
C ASP A 120 -18.05 14.54 9.06
N LYS A 121 -17.79 13.31 9.48
CA LYS A 121 -16.60 12.55 9.03
C LYS A 121 -16.72 12.18 7.56
N ARG A 122 -15.60 12.29 6.83
CA ARG A 122 -15.54 11.94 5.41
C ARG A 122 -15.66 10.44 5.16
N PHE A 123 -15.22 9.64 6.11
CA PHE A 123 -15.36 8.18 6.10
C PHE A 123 -15.38 7.63 7.53
N VAL A 124 -15.91 6.43 7.69
CA VAL A 124 -16.03 5.73 8.98
C VAL A 124 -15.19 4.46 8.99
N ALA A 125 -15.09 3.82 10.15
CA ALA A 125 -14.33 2.57 10.30
C ALA A 125 -14.84 1.49 9.34
N GLY A 126 -13.92 0.80 8.70
CA GLY A 126 -14.20 -0.23 7.70
C GLY A 126 -14.40 0.29 6.28
N GLU A 127 -14.61 1.58 6.10
CA GLU A 127 -14.60 2.18 4.77
C GLU A 127 -13.16 2.37 4.26
N LEU A 128 -13.04 2.72 2.99
CA LEU A 128 -11.75 2.97 2.37
C LEU A 128 -11.15 4.28 2.90
N GLY A 129 -10.04 4.20 3.61
CA GLY A 129 -9.33 5.36 4.19
C GLY A 129 -8.22 5.90 3.28
N LEU A 130 -7.50 5.04 2.58
CA LEU A 130 -6.39 5.39 1.70
C LEU A 130 -6.40 4.51 0.45
N LYS A 131 -6.18 5.11 -0.72
CA LYS A 131 -6.00 4.38 -1.98
C LYS A 131 -4.91 4.97 -2.85
N TYR A 132 -4.28 4.09 -3.62
CA TYR A 132 -3.34 4.43 -4.68
C TYR A 132 -3.96 4.11 -6.04
N ILE A 133 -4.04 5.10 -6.91
CA ILE A 133 -4.50 4.94 -8.29
C ILE A 133 -3.28 4.81 -9.19
N VAL A 134 -3.05 3.59 -9.67
CA VAL A 134 -1.93 3.25 -10.55
C VAL A 134 -2.41 3.32 -11.99
N ASN A 135 -2.62 4.53 -12.48
CA ASN A 135 -3.03 4.81 -13.84
C ASN A 135 -1.85 4.88 -14.81
N ASN A 136 -2.13 5.00 -16.10
CA ASN A 136 -1.13 5.17 -17.15
C ASN A 136 -0.99 6.65 -17.56
N PRO A 137 0.14 7.03 -18.18
CA PRO A 137 0.27 8.34 -18.80
C PRO A 137 -0.86 8.60 -19.78
N GLY A 138 -1.41 9.81 -19.78
CA GLY A 138 -2.51 10.20 -20.66
C GLY A 138 -3.90 9.78 -20.17
N ASP A 139 -4.03 9.27 -18.96
CA ASP A 139 -5.33 8.99 -18.36
C ASP A 139 -6.08 10.29 -18.03
N THR A 140 -7.06 10.62 -18.84
CA THR A 140 -7.81 11.89 -18.74
C THR A 140 -8.75 11.95 -17.55
N ARG A 141 -9.07 10.84 -16.90
CA ARG A 141 -9.96 10.80 -15.73
C ARG A 141 -9.46 11.62 -14.55
N TYR A 142 -8.14 11.86 -14.49
CA TYR A 142 -7.51 12.58 -13.38
C TYR A 142 -6.90 13.92 -13.80
N GLU A 143 -7.31 14.46 -14.95
CA GLU A 143 -6.81 15.75 -15.43
C GLU A 143 -7.04 16.90 -14.46
N SER A 144 -8.16 16.89 -13.77
CA SER A 144 -8.53 17.94 -12.80
C SER A 144 -8.09 17.59 -11.37
N TYR A 145 -7.34 16.52 -11.17
CA TYR A 145 -6.88 16.11 -9.85
C TYR A 145 -5.98 17.17 -9.24
N VAL A 146 -6.29 17.55 -8.01
CA VAL A 146 -5.44 18.38 -7.18
C VAL A 146 -4.64 17.45 -6.27
N ASN A 147 -3.31 17.51 -6.37
CA ASN A 147 -2.45 16.70 -5.55
C ASN A 147 -2.40 17.20 -4.11
N ASP A 148 -3.52 17.11 -3.44
CA ASP A 148 -3.62 17.30 -2.00
C ASP A 148 -4.30 16.06 -1.39
N PRO A 149 -3.52 15.10 -0.91
CA PRO A 149 -4.05 13.87 -0.35
C PRO A 149 -4.86 14.11 0.94
N THR A 150 -4.79 15.29 1.53
CA THR A 150 -5.59 15.65 2.70
C THR A 150 -6.98 16.12 2.32
N GLN A 151 -7.12 16.72 1.15
CA GLN A 151 -8.40 17.23 0.65
C GLN A 151 -9.09 16.27 -0.32
N ASN A 152 -8.35 15.51 -1.09
CA ASN A 152 -8.83 14.44 -1.97
C ASN A 152 -9.97 14.84 -2.92
N VAL A 153 -9.90 16.04 -3.47
CA VAL A 153 -10.96 16.55 -4.32
C VAL A 153 -10.52 16.60 -5.76
N LEU A 154 -11.34 16.04 -6.63
CA LEU A 154 -11.25 16.26 -8.07
C LEU A 154 -12.03 17.50 -8.44
N LYS A 155 -11.41 18.47 -9.11
CA LYS A 155 -12.03 19.78 -9.49
C LYS A 155 -13.29 19.67 -10.32
N ASN A 156 -13.60 18.54 -10.93
CA ASN A 156 -14.77 18.32 -11.78
C ASN A 156 -15.96 17.69 -11.04
N GLY A 157 -16.00 17.79 -9.71
CA GLY A 157 -17.11 17.31 -8.90
C GLY A 157 -17.06 15.84 -8.51
N VAL A 158 -15.97 15.12 -8.82
CA VAL A 158 -15.79 13.78 -8.29
C VAL A 158 -15.23 13.87 -6.87
N ILE A 159 -16.06 13.51 -5.92
CA ILE A 159 -15.73 13.56 -4.50
C ILE A 159 -14.94 12.30 -4.12
N CYS A 160 -13.73 12.50 -3.64
CA CYS A 160 -12.96 11.42 -3.02
C CYS A 160 -13.06 11.56 -1.50
N ASN A 161 -13.88 10.76 -0.86
CA ASN A 161 -13.95 10.72 0.60
C ASN A 161 -12.65 10.23 1.24
N THR A 162 -11.89 9.43 0.51
CA THR A 162 -10.66 8.79 0.98
C THR A 162 -9.41 9.55 0.55
N HIS A 163 -8.34 9.44 1.32
CA HIS A 163 -7.02 9.87 0.88
C HIS A 163 -6.63 9.13 -0.40
N THR A 164 -6.28 9.87 -1.45
CA THR A 164 -6.05 9.30 -2.78
C THR A 164 -4.76 9.81 -3.37
N TYR A 165 -3.85 8.90 -3.69
CA TYR A 165 -2.64 9.19 -4.44
C TYR A 165 -2.81 8.72 -5.89
N VAL A 166 -2.68 9.64 -6.85
CA VAL A 166 -2.77 9.35 -8.28
C VAL A 166 -1.39 9.39 -8.89
N ARG A 167 -1.03 8.37 -9.67
CA ARG A 167 0.30 8.27 -10.28
C ARG A 167 0.52 9.32 -11.37
N TYR A 168 -0.45 9.50 -12.26
CA TYR A 168 -0.40 10.48 -13.34
C TYR A 168 -1.62 11.38 -13.34
N PHE A 169 -1.43 12.69 -13.42
CA PHE A 169 -2.49 13.69 -13.55
C PHE A 169 -1.99 14.93 -14.29
N LYS A 170 -2.89 15.78 -14.79
CA LYS A 170 -2.57 16.83 -15.75
C LYS A 170 -1.58 17.88 -15.25
N SER A 171 -1.68 18.28 -14.00
CA SER A 171 -0.79 19.30 -13.42
C SER A 171 0.66 18.85 -13.29
N GLN A 172 0.91 17.57 -13.51
CA GLN A 172 2.22 16.95 -13.45
C GLN A 172 2.32 15.89 -14.55
N ALA A 173 3.39 15.85 -15.28
CA ALA A 173 3.60 14.85 -16.34
C ALA A 173 3.53 13.42 -15.78
N HIS A 174 4.09 13.23 -14.58
CA HIS A 174 3.95 12.03 -13.78
C HIS A 174 4.32 12.34 -12.33
N SER A 175 3.53 11.84 -11.42
CA SER A 175 3.66 12.13 -9.99
C SER A 175 4.83 11.39 -9.32
N TRP A 176 5.35 10.35 -9.97
CA TRP A 176 6.46 9.54 -9.47
C TRP A 176 7.77 9.81 -10.21
N ASN A 177 7.97 11.03 -10.64
CA ASN A 177 9.17 11.42 -11.36
C ASN A 177 10.36 11.53 -10.42
N VAL A 178 11.38 10.72 -10.67
CA VAL A 178 12.62 10.69 -9.90
C VAL A 178 13.48 11.93 -10.11
N SER A 179 13.33 12.62 -11.24
CA SER A 179 14.13 13.80 -11.57
C SER A 179 13.82 15.00 -10.68
N SER A 180 12.68 15.01 -10.00
CA SER A 180 12.31 16.05 -9.04
C SER A 180 12.64 15.67 -7.59
N TYR A 181 13.67 14.87 -7.39
CA TYR A 181 14.10 14.43 -6.08
C TYR A 181 14.54 15.60 -5.20
N THR A 182 13.67 16.00 -4.30
CA THR A 182 13.89 17.03 -3.28
C THR A 182 13.55 16.51 -1.87
N GLY A 183 13.90 15.26 -1.60
CA GLY A 183 13.47 14.55 -0.38
C GLY A 183 12.20 13.74 -0.54
N ASN A 184 11.45 13.95 -1.62
CA ASN A 184 10.36 13.08 -2.06
C ASN A 184 10.84 12.24 -3.23
N TYR A 185 10.85 10.95 -3.08
CA TYR A 185 11.51 10.06 -4.01
C TYR A 185 10.87 10.05 -5.42
N TYR A 186 9.58 10.18 -5.50
CA TYR A 186 8.82 10.17 -6.74
C TYR A 186 8.15 11.52 -7.01
N GLY A 187 8.88 12.58 -6.83
CA GLY A 187 8.30 13.89 -7.01
C GLY A 187 7.21 14.19 -5.98
N ILE A 188 5.98 14.24 -6.40
CA ILE A 188 4.85 14.61 -5.55
C ILE A 188 4.46 13.51 -4.56
N ILE A 189 4.59 12.25 -4.95
CA ILE A 189 4.34 11.13 -4.03
C ILE A 189 5.65 10.79 -3.33
N PRO A 190 5.75 10.98 -2.02
CA PRO A 190 6.92 10.55 -1.25
C PRO A 190 7.13 9.04 -1.41
N HIS A 191 8.38 8.59 -1.43
CA HIS A 191 8.68 7.16 -1.54
C HIS A 191 7.97 6.31 -0.47
N LYS A 192 7.76 6.87 0.70
CA LYS A 192 7.00 6.23 1.80
C LYS A 192 5.51 6.03 1.50
N ARG A 193 4.98 6.68 0.48
CA ARG A 193 3.58 6.63 0.05
C ARG A 193 3.38 5.86 -1.26
N SER A 194 4.23 4.90 -1.55
CA SER A 194 4.08 4.03 -2.72
C SER A 194 3.21 2.81 -2.42
N VAL A 195 2.78 2.12 -3.48
CA VAL A 195 2.12 0.82 -3.32
C VAL A 195 3.06 -0.18 -2.63
N ALA A 196 2.54 -0.90 -1.66
CA ALA A 196 3.30 -1.87 -0.88
C ALA A 196 3.29 -3.25 -1.53
N LEU A 197 4.42 -3.95 -1.50
CA LEU A 197 4.47 -5.34 -1.94
C LEU A 197 3.83 -6.23 -0.87
N SER A 198 2.81 -7.01 -1.25
CA SER A 198 2.04 -7.85 -0.33
C SER A 198 2.69 -9.18 0.03
N LYS A 199 3.61 -9.66 -0.81
CA LYS A 199 4.15 -11.03 -0.74
C LYS A 199 4.90 -11.36 0.56
N PHE A 200 5.52 -10.37 1.18
CA PHE A 200 6.29 -10.55 2.41
C PHE A 200 5.54 -10.12 3.67
N ARG A 201 4.22 -9.96 3.58
CA ARG A 201 3.40 -9.64 4.75
C ARG A 201 3.47 -10.78 5.76
N ASP A 202 3.49 -10.39 7.03
CA ASP A 202 3.43 -11.30 8.16
C ASP A 202 2.23 -10.92 9.05
N GLY A 203 1.17 -11.70 8.96
CA GLY A 203 -0.07 -11.50 9.73
C GLY A 203 -0.03 -12.12 11.12
N TYR A 204 1.04 -12.80 11.49
CA TYR A 204 1.12 -13.59 12.73
C TYR A 204 2.00 -12.95 13.81
N ARG A 205 2.35 -11.70 13.64
CA ARG A 205 3.18 -11.00 14.62
C ARG A 205 2.48 -10.88 15.98
N ASN A 206 3.26 -10.98 17.05
CA ASN A 206 2.75 -10.93 18.44
C ASN A 206 2.07 -9.60 18.79
N SER A 207 2.40 -8.51 18.12
CA SER A 207 1.77 -7.21 18.27
C SER A 207 1.93 -6.35 17.04
N ILE A 208 1.12 -5.30 16.96
CA ILE A 208 1.19 -4.31 15.85
C ILE A 208 2.56 -3.61 15.77
N ALA A 209 3.28 -3.53 16.87
CA ALA A 209 4.58 -2.88 16.96
C ALA A 209 5.76 -3.87 16.83
N SER A 210 5.51 -5.18 16.79
CA SER A 210 6.56 -6.18 16.71
C SER A 210 7.35 -6.06 15.40
N GLN A 211 8.67 -6.13 15.52
CA GLN A 211 9.58 -6.27 14.38
C GLN A 211 9.87 -7.74 14.05
N PHE A 212 9.50 -8.61 14.94
CA PHE A 212 9.73 -10.04 14.83
C PHE A 212 8.84 -10.63 13.74
N GLY A 213 9.46 -11.12 12.67
CA GLY A 213 8.79 -11.84 11.58
C GLY A 213 8.89 -13.34 11.81
N THR A 214 7.82 -14.02 11.51
CA THR A 214 7.61 -15.45 11.83
C THR A 214 7.68 -16.35 10.62
N ARG A 215 7.56 -15.80 9.41
CA ARG A 215 7.47 -16.55 8.16
C ARG A 215 8.85 -16.90 7.61
N ASP A 216 8.91 -18.02 6.93
CA ASP A 216 10.10 -18.44 6.18
C ASP A 216 10.46 -17.43 5.08
N ALA A 217 11.75 -17.22 4.89
CA ALA A 217 12.27 -16.43 3.78
C ALA A 217 12.67 -17.36 2.63
N ILE A 218 11.90 -17.33 1.55
CA ILE A 218 12.14 -18.13 0.36
C ILE A 218 13.38 -17.59 -0.36
N ILE A 219 14.38 -18.44 -0.54
CA ILE A 219 15.65 -18.12 -1.20
C ILE A 219 15.63 -18.59 -2.65
N ALA A 220 15.11 -19.80 -2.90
CA ALA A 220 15.00 -20.38 -4.23
C ALA A 220 13.69 -21.16 -4.39
N ARG A 221 13.10 -21.09 -5.57
CA ARG A 221 11.88 -21.82 -5.92
C ARG A 221 11.93 -22.30 -7.37
N SER A 222 11.18 -23.34 -7.70
CA SER A 222 11.18 -23.95 -9.02
C SER A 222 10.74 -23.00 -10.15
N ALA A 223 9.90 -22.01 -9.85
CA ALA A 223 9.54 -20.99 -10.83
C ALA A 223 10.75 -20.17 -11.32
N ASP A 224 11.75 -19.97 -10.46
CA ASP A 224 12.96 -19.23 -10.81
C ASP A 224 13.82 -20.05 -11.80
N ASP A 225 13.89 -21.37 -11.60
CA ASP A 225 14.59 -22.28 -12.54
C ASP A 225 13.91 -22.30 -13.92
N VAL A 226 12.58 -22.36 -13.95
CA VAL A 226 11.81 -22.31 -15.21
C VAL A 226 12.04 -21.01 -15.96
N LEU A 227 12.09 -19.88 -15.24
CA LEU A 227 12.36 -18.57 -15.84
C LEU A 227 13.80 -18.42 -16.35
N MET A 228 14.76 -19.13 -15.77
CA MET A 228 16.14 -19.12 -16.24
C MET A 228 16.33 -19.99 -17.51
N ILE A 229 15.45 -20.94 -17.75
CA ILE A 229 15.49 -21.81 -18.95
C ILE A 229 14.81 -21.14 -20.15
N ALA A 230 13.85 -20.27 -19.92
CA ALA A 230 13.07 -19.58 -20.95
C ALA A 230 13.82 -18.43 -21.60
#